data_0829d3fa87b3ab091bd29d9477931ee1
#
_entry.id   0829d3fa87b3ab091bd29d9477931ee1
#
_cell.length_a   1.000
_cell.length_b   1.000
_cell.length_c   1.000
_cell.angle_alpha   90.00
_cell.angle_beta   90.00
_cell.angle_gamma   90.00
#
_symmetry.space_group_name_H-M   'P 1'
#
loop_
_entity.id
_entity.type
_entity.pdbx_description
1 polymer ?
#
loop_
_entity_poly.entity_id
_entity_poly.type
_entity_poly.pdbx_seq_one_letter_code
_entity_poly.pdbx_strand_id
1 'polypeptide(L)'
;LRKHQVNAIAHILYGGNTLLAHEVGAGKTYTMVAAAMESKRLGLCQKSLFVVPNHLTLQWANDFLKLYPAANLLVASKKDFETANRKKFCARIATGDYDAIIIGHSQFERIPVSIERQERLLQKQPDEIENALRESMNERDQSFTVKQMEKTRKSLKIRLEKLQAQERKDDIVTFEQLGVDRL
;
A
#
# COMPACT_ATOMS: atom_id res chain seq x y z
N LEU A 1 0.79 10.29 -24.83
CA LEU A 1 -0.14 10.59 -23.72
C LEU A 1 -1.11 11.69 -24.12
N ARG A 2 -2.37 11.58 -23.68
CA ARG A 2 -3.40 12.61 -23.90
C ARG A 2 -3.29 13.72 -22.85
N LYS A 3 -3.85 14.91 -23.12
CA LYS A 3 -3.77 16.08 -22.21
C LYS A 3 -4.23 15.78 -20.78
N HIS A 4 -5.35 15.06 -20.61
CA HIS A 4 -5.85 14.69 -19.27
C HIS A 4 -4.88 13.76 -18.53
N GLN A 5 -4.17 12.87 -19.24
CA GLN A 5 -3.16 11.99 -18.64
C GLN A 5 -1.95 12.80 -18.18
N VAL A 6 -1.48 13.75 -18.98
CA VAL A 6 -0.37 14.64 -18.60
C VAL A 6 -0.72 15.45 -17.37
N ASN A 7 -1.93 16.02 -17.32
CA ASN A 7 -2.40 16.77 -16.15
C ASN A 7 -2.47 15.88 -14.90
N ALA A 8 -2.96 14.63 -15.05
CA ALA A 8 -3.03 13.68 -13.94
C ALA A 8 -1.63 13.28 -13.45
N ILE A 9 -0.67 13.07 -14.35
CA ILE A 9 0.74 12.80 -14.00
C ILE A 9 1.31 13.96 -13.21
N ALA A 10 1.13 15.19 -13.67
CA ALA A 10 1.59 16.37 -12.95
C ALA A 10 0.97 16.44 -11.54
N HIS A 11 -0.34 16.17 -11.43
CA HIS A 11 -1.03 16.14 -10.14
C HIS A 11 -0.46 15.06 -9.20
N ILE A 12 -0.15 13.85 -9.71
CA ILE A 12 0.49 12.77 -8.95
C ILE A 12 1.89 13.18 -8.46
N LEU A 13 2.65 13.88 -9.28
CA LEU A 13 4.03 14.29 -8.94
C LEU A 13 4.06 15.36 -7.85
N TYR A 14 3.14 16.30 -7.87
CA TYR A 14 3.11 17.44 -6.95
C TYR A 14 2.13 17.28 -5.77
N GLY A 15 1.09 16.46 -5.92
CA GLY A 15 -0.04 16.40 -4.98
C GLY A 15 0.06 15.30 -3.90
N GLY A 16 1.04 14.41 -3.95
CA GLY A 16 1.11 13.27 -3.01
C GLY A 16 0.06 12.19 -3.32
N ASN A 17 -0.71 11.76 -2.31
CA ASN A 17 -1.75 10.75 -2.49
C ASN A 17 -2.85 11.26 -3.43
N THR A 18 -3.13 10.52 -4.49
CA THR A 18 -4.01 10.96 -5.59
C THR A 18 -5.05 9.91 -5.91
N LEU A 19 -6.32 10.32 -6.05
CA LEU A 19 -7.40 9.51 -6.57
C LEU A 19 -7.61 9.82 -8.07
N LEU A 20 -7.38 8.84 -8.94
CA LEU A 20 -7.67 8.94 -10.38
C LEU A 20 -9.10 8.47 -10.69
N ALA A 21 -10.09 9.34 -10.48
CA ALA A 21 -11.51 9.08 -10.72
C ALA A 21 -11.91 9.23 -12.20
N HIS A 22 -11.04 8.84 -13.14
CA HIS A 22 -11.32 8.86 -14.57
C HIS A 22 -12.23 7.70 -14.99
N GLU A 23 -12.98 7.89 -16.05
CA GLU A 23 -13.84 6.85 -16.66
C GLU A 23 -13.03 5.61 -17.10
N VAL A 24 -13.76 4.50 -17.30
CA VAL A 24 -13.17 3.29 -17.87
C VAL A 24 -12.69 3.59 -19.31
N GLY A 25 -11.49 3.10 -19.65
CA GLY A 25 -10.91 3.38 -20.97
C GLY A 25 -10.12 4.69 -21.09
N ALA A 26 -10.11 5.56 -20.08
CA ALA A 26 -9.34 6.81 -20.09
C ALA A 26 -7.81 6.61 -20.05
N GLY A 27 -7.33 5.37 -19.94
CA GLY A 27 -5.90 5.05 -19.92
C GLY A 27 -5.25 5.26 -18.55
N LYS A 28 -5.97 5.00 -17.46
CA LYS A 28 -5.44 5.11 -16.08
C LYS A 28 -4.14 4.33 -15.86
N THR A 29 -4.05 3.10 -16.37
CA THR A 29 -2.83 2.27 -16.29
C THR A 29 -1.63 3.02 -16.85
N TYR A 30 -1.75 3.57 -18.06
CA TYR A 30 -0.66 4.31 -18.69
C TYR A 30 -0.32 5.60 -17.94
N THR A 31 -1.31 6.27 -17.36
CA THR A 31 -1.09 7.44 -16.50
C THR A 31 -0.25 7.07 -15.26
N MET A 32 -0.61 5.99 -14.56
CA MET A 32 0.09 5.53 -13.36
C MET A 32 1.51 5.06 -13.67
N VAL A 33 1.69 4.29 -14.74
CA VAL A 33 3.01 3.83 -15.21
C VAL A 33 3.90 5.01 -15.58
N ALA A 34 3.39 5.97 -16.34
CA ALA A 34 4.14 7.17 -16.73
C ALA A 34 4.48 8.04 -15.51
N ALA A 35 3.57 8.18 -14.53
CA ALA A 35 3.83 8.91 -13.30
C ALA A 35 4.93 8.25 -12.45
N ALA A 36 4.96 6.92 -12.36
CA ALA A 36 5.99 6.18 -11.64
C ALA A 36 7.37 6.37 -12.28
N MET A 37 7.46 6.20 -13.60
CA MET A 37 8.72 6.36 -14.33
C MET A 37 9.21 7.80 -14.33
N GLU A 38 8.31 8.78 -14.42
CA GLU A 38 8.67 10.19 -14.32
C GLU A 38 9.12 10.54 -12.90
N SER A 39 8.49 9.98 -11.85
CA SER A 39 8.97 10.09 -10.47
C SER A 39 10.40 9.56 -10.32
N LYS A 40 10.71 8.42 -10.95
CA LYS A 40 12.06 7.85 -10.94
C LYS A 40 13.04 8.76 -11.70
N ARG A 41 12.67 9.25 -12.89
CA ARG A 41 13.49 10.18 -13.68
C ARG A 41 13.84 11.45 -12.92
N LEU A 42 12.89 11.97 -12.12
CA LEU A 42 13.08 13.16 -11.30
C LEU A 42 13.81 12.88 -9.96
N GLY A 43 14.15 11.62 -9.67
CA GLY A 43 14.78 11.23 -8.40
C GLY A 43 13.85 11.28 -7.18
N LEU A 44 12.53 11.38 -7.39
CA LEU A 44 11.52 11.42 -6.33
C LEU A 44 11.20 10.04 -5.77
N CYS A 45 11.52 8.98 -6.52
CA CYS A 45 11.31 7.60 -6.09
C CYS A 45 12.28 6.69 -6.85
N GLN A 46 12.78 5.66 -6.18
CA GLN A 46 13.67 4.66 -6.79
C GLN A 46 12.86 3.43 -7.25
N LYS A 47 11.90 3.01 -6.44
CA LYS A 47 11.19 1.75 -6.61
C LYS A 47 9.69 1.92 -6.38
N SER A 48 8.89 1.73 -7.43
CA SER A 48 7.43 1.82 -7.36
C SER A 48 6.79 0.44 -7.21
N LEU A 49 5.73 0.33 -6.39
CA LEU A 49 4.94 -0.88 -6.22
C LEU A 49 3.53 -0.67 -6.77
N PHE A 50 3.11 -1.55 -7.68
CA PHE A 50 1.75 -1.58 -8.23
C PHE A 50 0.97 -2.75 -7.64
N VAL A 51 -0.07 -2.45 -6.88
CA VAL A 51 -0.99 -3.44 -6.33
C VAL A 51 -2.23 -3.49 -7.21
N VAL A 52 -2.45 -4.61 -7.88
CA VAL A 52 -3.49 -4.75 -8.90
C VAL A 52 -4.34 -6.00 -8.65
N PRO A 53 -5.53 -6.13 -9.25
CA PRO A 53 -6.27 -7.37 -9.22
C PRO A 53 -5.43 -8.55 -9.74
N ASN A 54 -5.48 -9.71 -9.07
CA ASN A 54 -4.58 -10.83 -9.34
C ASN A 54 -4.54 -11.29 -10.79
N HIS A 55 -5.66 -11.20 -11.50
CA HIS A 55 -5.77 -11.60 -12.91
C HIS A 55 -5.19 -10.57 -13.89
N LEU A 56 -4.89 -9.35 -13.44
CA LEU A 56 -4.38 -8.26 -14.27
C LEU A 56 -2.86 -8.08 -14.17
N THR A 57 -2.15 -8.82 -13.31
CA THR A 57 -0.71 -8.63 -13.08
C THR A 57 0.12 -8.72 -14.36
N LEU A 58 -0.12 -9.73 -15.19
CA LEU A 58 0.59 -9.91 -16.46
C LEU A 58 0.19 -8.86 -17.51
N GLN A 59 -1.09 -8.47 -17.55
CA GLN A 59 -1.54 -7.41 -18.45
C GLN A 59 -0.86 -6.09 -18.09
N TRP A 60 -0.77 -5.74 -16.80
CA TRP A 60 -0.07 -4.56 -16.34
C TRP A 60 1.41 -4.56 -16.72
N ALA A 61 2.09 -5.70 -16.56
CA ALA A 61 3.49 -5.85 -16.97
C ALA A 61 3.66 -5.62 -18.48
N ASN A 62 2.80 -6.21 -19.30
CA ASN A 62 2.82 -6.03 -20.75
C ASN A 62 2.55 -4.57 -21.14
N ASP A 63 1.58 -3.91 -20.51
CA ASP A 63 1.27 -2.51 -20.79
C ASP A 63 2.39 -1.58 -20.32
N PHE A 64 3.06 -1.93 -19.21
CA PHE A 64 4.25 -1.22 -18.75
C PHE A 64 5.37 -1.29 -19.78
N LEU A 65 5.71 -2.50 -20.25
CA LEU A 65 6.78 -2.73 -21.23
C LEU A 65 6.47 -2.15 -22.62
N LYS A 66 5.19 -1.98 -22.99
CA LYS A 66 4.84 -1.23 -24.22
C LYS A 66 5.23 0.24 -24.13
N LEU A 67 5.12 0.85 -22.96
CA LEU A 67 5.54 2.25 -22.76
C LEU A 67 7.03 2.40 -22.52
N TYR A 68 7.61 1.48 -21.74
CA TYR A 68 9.00 1.49 -21.31
C TYR A 68 9.65 0.12 -21.54
N PRO A 69 10.07 -0.19 -22.80
CA PRO A 69 10.60 -1.53 -23.14
C PRO A 69 11.85 -1.94 -22.38
N ALA A 70 12.64 -0.96 -21.91
CA ALA A 70 13.87 -1.19 -21.16
C ALA A 70 13.66 -1.27 -19.64
N ALA A 71 12.41 -1.16 -19.15
CA ALA A 71 12.13 -1.19 -17.72
C ALA A 71 12.41 -2.57 -17.11
N ASN A 72 13.07 -2.57 -15.96
CA ASN A 72 13.32 -3.78 -15.17
C ASN A 72 12.16 -4.01 -14.19
N LEU A 73 11.30 -4.97 -14.52
CA LEU A 73 10.08 -5.26 -13.76
C LEU A 73 10.18 -6.55 -12.96
N LEU A 74 9.68 -6.54 -11.73
CA LEU A 74 9.43 -7.74 -10.95
C LEU A 74 7.92 -7.99 -10.88
N VAL A 75 7.46 -9.06 -11.51
CA VAL A 75 6.04 -9.45 -11.50
C VAL A 75 5.85 -10.63 -10.55
N ALA A 76 5.01 -10.46 -9.53
CA ALA A 76 4.73 -11.51 -8.56
C ALA A 76 3.86 -12.62 -9.16
N SER A 77 4.25 -13.85 -8.94
CA SER A 77 3.49 -15.04 -9.27
C SER A 77 2.83 -15.66 -8.02
N LYS A 78 1.86 -16.56 -8.22
CA LYS A 78 1.25 -17.29 -7.08
C LYS A 78 2.29 -18.09 -6.29
N LYS A 79 3.28 -18.67 -6.98
CA LYS A 79 4.34 -19.48 -6.36
C LYS A 79 5.26 -18.67 -5.45
N ASP A 80 5.48 -17.41 -5.76
CA ASP A 80 6.35 -16.52 -4.97
C ASP A 80 5.78 -16.26 -3.56
N PHE A 81 4.45 -16.39 -3.39
CA PHE A 81 3.75 -16.17 -2.12
C PHE A 81 3.36 -17.47 -1.38
N GLU A 82 3.83 -18.61 -1.82
CA GLU A 82 3.81 -19.83 -1.02
C GLU A 82 4.73 -19.64 0.21
N THR A 83 4.38 -20.30 1.31
CA THR A 83 5.06 -20.11 2.62
C THR A 83 6.59 -20.26 2.52
N ALA A 84 7.07 -21.21 1.72
CA ALA A 84 8.51 -21.46 1.54
C ALA A 84 9.22 -20.37 0.71
N ASN A 85 8.52 -19.71 -0.22
CA ASN A 85 9.10 -18.81 -1.21
C ASN A 85 8.95 -17.35 -0.84
N ARG A 86 7.95 -16.99 -0.01
CA ARG A 86 7.60 -15.61 0.34
C ARG A 86 8.78 -14.81 0.89
N LYS A 87 9.53 -15.38 1.86
CA LYS A 87 10.73 -14.72 2.43
C LYS A 87 11.77 -14.41 1.34
N LYS A 88 12.01 -15.35 0.44
CA LYS A 88 12.93 -15.19 -0.68
C LYS A 88 12.46 -14.13 -1.67
N PHE A 89 11.15 -14.09 -1.95
CA PHE A 89 10.57 -13.08 -2.84
C PHE A 89 10.64 -11.67 -2.23
N CYS A 90 10.28 -11.51 -0.96
CA CYS A 90 10.44 -10.23 -0.25
C CYS A 90 11.90 -9.77 -0.21
N ALA A 91 12.85 -10.68 0.03
CA ALA A 91 14.28 -10.36 -0.03
C ALA A 91 14.70 -9.89 -1.44
N ARG A 92 14.19 -10.52 -2.52
CA ARG A 92 14.42 -10.05 -3.90
C ARG A 92 13.88 -8.65 -4.14
N ILE A 93 12.70 -8.32 -3.61
CA ILE A 93 12.16 -6.95 -3.69
C ILE A 93 13.11 -5.99 -2.99
N ALA A 94 13.54 -6.32 -1.76
CA ALA A 94 14.37 -5.45 -0.94
C ALA A 94 15.74 -5.16 -1.57
N THR A 95 16.40 -6.20 -2.11
CA THR A 95 17.79 -6.13 -2.60
C THR A 95 17.91 -5.89 -4.10
N GLY A 96 16.85 -6.14 -4.88
CA GLY A 96 16.89 -6.02 -6.33
C GLY A 96 16.72 -4.57 -6.80
N ASP A 97 17.40 -4.23 -7.87
CA ASP A 97 17.22 -2.94 -8.55
C ASP A 97 16.14 -3.07 -9.63
N TYR A 98 14.90 -2.83 -9.22
CA TYR A 98 13.73 -2.85 -10.10
C TYR A 98 13.17 -1.44 -10.27
N ASP A 99 12.71 -1.12 -11.48
CA ASP A 99 11.97 0.12 -11.75
C ASP A 99 10.58 0.07 -11.14
N ALA A 100 9.97 -1.11 -11.21
CA ALA A 100 8.66 -1.34 -10.60
C ALA A 100 8.45 -2.80 -10.22
N ILE A 101 7.61 -2.99 -9.21
CA ILE A 101 7.11 -4.29 -8.75
C ILE A 101 5.61 -4.33 -9.00
N ILE A 102 5.11 -5.40 -9.60
CA ILE A 102 3.68 -5.62 -9.85
C ILE A 102 3.23 -6.83 -9.05
N ILE A 103 2.26 -6.63 -8.16
CA ILE A 103 1.78 -7.64 -7.21
C ILE A 103 0.26 -7.68 -7.19
N GLY A 104 -0.31 -8.85 -7.00
CA GLY A 104 -1.76 -9.01 -6.84
C GLY A 104 -2.23 -8.65 -5.43
N HIS A 105 -3.49 -8.18 -5.28
CA HIS A 105 -4.08 -7.80 -3.99
C HIS A 105 -3.93 -8.88 -2.93
N SER A 106 -4.31 -10.13 -3.23
CA SER A 106 -4.22 -11.24 -2.27
C SER A 106 -2.79 -11.63 -1.88
N GLN A 107 -1.82 -11.23 -2.67
CA GLN A 107 -0.40 -11.41 -2.39
C GLN A 107 0.12 -10.27 -1.52
N PHE A 108 -0.29 -9.04 -1.82
CA PHE A 108 0.05 -7.85 -1.04
C PHE A 108 -0.44 -7.96 0.41
N GLU A 109 -1.66 -8.45 0.64
CA GLU A 109 -2.23 -8.68 1.98
C GLU A 109 -1.41 -9.65 2.86
N ARG A 110 -0.55 -10.47 2.24
CA ARG A 110 0.32 -11.41 2.95
C ARG A 110 1.67 -10.82 3.34
N ILE A 111 1.98 -9.60 2.94
CA ILE A 111 3.19 -8.89 3.36
C ILE A 111 2.87 -8.19 4.68
N PRO A 112 3.52 -8.56 5.79
CA PRO A 112 3.24 -7.93 7.06
C PRO A 112 3.75 -6.49 7.08
N VAL A 113 3.03 -5.65 7.78
CA VAL A 113 3.46 -4.29 8.15
C VAL A 113 4.21 -4.40 9.47
N SER A 114 5.24 -3.57 9.69
CA SER A 114 5.99 -3.57 10.95
C SER A 114 5.07 -3.34 12.15
N ILE A 115 5.44 -3.93 13.28
CA ILE A 115 4.64 -3.82 14.52
C ILE A 115 4.61 -2.37 14.99
N GLU A 116 5.72 -1.67 14.94
CA GLU A 116 5.76 -0.26 15.34
C GLU A 116 4.76 0.58 14.53
N ARG A 117 4.61 0.27 13.24
CA ARG A 117 3.63 0.96 12.40
C ARG A 117 2.20 0.55 12.72
N GLN A 118 1.98 -0.74 12.97
CA GLN A 118 0.67 -1.24 13.40
C GLN A 118 0.28 -0.66 14.77
N GLU A 119 1.21 -0.63 15.73
CA GLU A 119 1.01 0.00 17.05
C GLU A 119 0.68 1.48 16.92
N ARG A 120 1.41 2.22 16.10
CA ARG A 120 1.16 3.65 15.85
C ARG A 120 -0.21 3.90 15.23
N LEU A 121 -0.64 3.05 14.30
CA LEU A 121 -1.98 3.13 13.70
C LEU A 121 -3.08 2.81 14.73
N LEU A 122 -2.87 1.78 15.55
CA LEU A 122 -3.80 1.40 16.61
C LEU A 122 -3.87 2.43 17.75
N GLN A 123 -2.79 3.17 18.02
CA GLN A 123 -2.78 4.25 18.99
C GLN A 123 -3.48 5.52 18.48
N LYS A 124 -3.39 5.82 17.17
CA LYS A 124 -4.05 6.97 16.57
C LYS A 124 -5.57 6.83 16.45
N GLN A 125 -6.06 5.62 16.22
CA GLN A 125 -7.50 5.37 16.05
C GLN A 125 -8.36 5.78 17.26
N PRO A 126 -7.97 5.51 18.53
CA PRO A 126 -8.72 5.99 19.69
C PRO A 126 -8.76 7.51 19.80
N ASP A 127 -7.66 8.18 19.50
CA ASP A 127 -7.54 9.64 19.57
C ASP A 127 -8.39 10.33 18.51
N GLU A 128 -8.41 9.78 17.27
CA GLU A 128 -9.25 10.28 16.19
C GLU A 128 -10.75 10.06 16.47
N ILE A 129 -11.11 8.91 17.02
CA ILE A 129 -12.50 8.62 17.45
C ILE A 129 -12.88 9.54 18.61
N GLU A 130 -12.02 9.78 19.59
CA GLU A 130 -12.27 10.66 20.72
C GLU A 130 -12.44 12.12 20.27
N ASN A 131 -11.60 12.59 19.34
CA ASN A 131 -11.72 13.94 18.77
C ASN A 131 -13.00 14.09 17.93
N ALA A 132 -13.32 13.12 17.06
CA ALA A 132 -14.55 13.14 16.28
C ALA A 132 -15.81 13.11 17.15
N LEU A 133 -15.75 12.45 18.30
CA LEU A 133 -16.84 12.42 19.26
C LEU A 133 -16.97 13.71 20.05
N ARG A 134 -15.88 14.36 20.45
CA ARG A 134 -15.88 15.68 21.06
C ARG A 134 -16.48 16.74 20.13
N GLU A 135 -16.22 16.64 18.83
CA GLU A 135 -16.76 17.54 17.81
C GLU A 135 -18.24 17.28 17.51
N SER A 136 -18.72 16.05 17.65
CA SER A 136 -20.11 15.67 17.34
C SER A 136 -21.06 15.72 18.52
N MET A 137 -20.58 15.94 19.75
CA MET A 137 -21.41 15.90 20.98
C MET A 137 -22.16 17.18 21.25
N ASN A 138 -23.44 17.16 20.86
CA ASN A 138 -24.50 17.89 21.57
C ASN A 138 -25.15 16.92 22.60
N GLU A 139 -25.05 17.26 23.78
CA GLU A 139 -25.43 16.88 25.17
C GLU A 139 -26.32 15.68 25.53
N ARG A 140 -26.82 14.80 24.66
CA ARG A 140 -27.84 13.79 25.09
C ARG A 140 -27.48 12.30 25.02
N ASP A 141 -26.33 11.88 24.49
CA ASP A 141 -26.04 10.44 24.33
C ASP A 141 -24.69 9.96 24.91
N GLN A 142 -24.24 10.55 26.02
CA GLN A 142 -22.89 10.30 26.57
C GLN A 142 -22.65 8.87 27.06
N SER A 143 -23.65 8.18 27.62
CA SER A 143 -23.40 6.89 28.28
C SER A 143 -23.23 5.70 27.31
N PHE A 144 -23.95 5.70 26.20
CA PHE A 144 -23.86 4.64 25.20
C PHE A 144 -22.54 4.71 24.45
N THR A 145 -22.09 5.91 24.13
CA THR A 145 -20.88 6.22 23.38
C THR A 145 -19.62 5.84 24.18
N VAL A 146 -19.57 6.16 25.48
CA VAL A 146 -18.43 5.81 26.36
C VAL A 146 -18.26 4.28 26.48
N LYS A 147 -19.36 3.52 26.67
CA LYS A 147 -19.29 2.05 26.72
C LYS A 147 -18.83 1.43 25.41
N GLN A 148 -19.20 2.00 24.28
CA GLN A 148 -18.79 1.53 22.96
C GLN A 148 -17.31 1.81 22.71
N MET A 149 -16.80 2.95 23.17
CA MET A 149 -15.38 3.32 23.13
C MET A 149 -14.53 2.38 23.99
N GLU A 150 -14.95 2.10 25.21
CA GLU A 150 -14.23 1.16 26.09
C GLU A 150 -14.16 -0.25 25.47
N LYS A 151 -15.26 -0.69 24.84
CA LYS A 151 -15.29 -1.97 24.11
C LYS A 151 -14.33 -1.98 22.93
N THR A 152 -14.29 -0.89 22.16
CA THR A 152 -13.36 -0.73 21.02
C THR A 152 -11.92 -0.69 21.51
N ARG A 153 -11.62 0.07 22.57
CA ARG A 153 -10.29 0.15 23.19
C ARG A 153 -9.80 -1.21 23.70
N LYS A 154 -10.68 -2.00 24.34
CA LYS A 154 -10.36 -3.37 24.78
C LYS A 154 -10.08 -4.29 23.60
N SER A 155 -10.87 -4.22 22.53
CA SER A 155 -10.67 -5.04 21.34
C SER A 155 -9.37 -4.70 20.61
N LEU A 156 -9.01 -3.42 20.53
CA LEU A 156 -7.75 -2.95 19.97
C LEU A 156 -6.56 -3.42 20.80
N LYS A 157 -6.64 -3.37 22.14
CA LYS A 157 -5.59 -3.87 23.04
C LYS A 157 -5.35 -5.37 22.88
N ILE A 158 -6.41 -6.18 22.81
CA ILE A 158 -6.32 -7.62 22.58
C ILE A 158 -5.71 -7.91 21.19
N ARG A 159 -6.04 -7.10 20.18
CA ARG A 159 -5.50 -7.24 18.86
C ARG A 159 -4.00 -6.91 18.83
N LEU A 160 -3.58 -5.89 19.56
CA LEU A 160 -2.18 -5.50 19.75
C LEU A 160 -1.38 -6.63 20.41
N GLU A 161 -1.88 -7.18 21.51
CA GLU A 161 -1.21 -8.29 22.24
C GLU A 161 -1.08 -9.54 21.35
N LYS A 162 -2.10 -9.84 20.52
CA LYS A 162 -2.02 -10.94 19.55
C LYS A 162 -0.97 -10.71 18.46
N LEU A 163 -0.84 -9.49 17.97
CA LEU A 163 0.15 -9.12 16.97
C LEU A 163 1.57 -9.25 17.52
N GLN A 164 1.82 -8.74 18.72
CA GLN A 164 3.10 -8.87 19.42
C GLN A 164 3.47 -10.33 19.72
N ALA A 165 2.46 -11.19 19.97
CA ALA A 165 2.68 -12.61 20.16
C ALA A 165 3.01 -13.36 18.84
N GLN A 166 2.49 -12.90 17.72
CA GLN A 166 2.77 -13.47 16.39
C GLN A 166 4.18 -13.10 15.89
N GLU A 167 4.68 -11.92 16.16
CA GLU A 167 6.02 -11.46 15.74
C GLU A 167 7.17 -12.34 16.26
N ARG A 168 7.04 -12.85 17.46
CA ARG A 168 8.06 -13.73 18.04
C ARG A 168 8.24 -15.06 17.28
N LYS A 169 7.37 -15.36 16.30
CA LYS A 169 7.38 -16.62 15.55
C LYS A 169 7.83 -16.48 14.10
N ASP A 170 7.73 -15.29 13.49
CA ASP A 170 7.97 -15.11 12.05
C ASP A 170 9.07 -14.07 11.81
N ASP A 171 10.27 -14.54 11.47
CA ASP A 171 11.39 -13.76 10.91
C ASP A 171 11.06 -13.42 9.43
N ILE A 172 10.01 -12.62 9.21
CA ILE A 172 9.52 -12.24 7.89
C ILE A 172 9.89 -10.79 7.61
N VAL A 173 10.38 -10.53 6.39
CA VAL A 173 10.63 -9.17 5.90
C VAL A 173 9.32 -8.38 5.90
N THR A 174 9.29 -7.25 6.58
CA THR A 174 8.12 -6.37 6.65
C THR A 174 8.04 -5.45 5.44
N PHE A 175 6.87 -4.83 5.21
CA PHE A 175 6.64 -3.91 4.10
C PHE A 175 7.66 -2.76 4.09
N GLU A 176 8.01 -2.22 5.26
CA GLU A 176 8.97 -1.12 5.41
C GLU A 176 10.39 -1.51 4.95
N GLN A 177 10.73 -2.80 5.07
CA GLN A 177 12.02 -3.34 4.67
C GLN A 177 12.12 -3.64 3.17
N LEU A 178 11.02 -3.56 2.43
CA LEU A 178 11.02 -3.81 0.98
C LEU A 178 11.75 -2.71 0.18
N GLY A 179 11.96 -1.54 0.77
CA GLY A 179 12.59 -0.40 0.10
C GLY A 179 11.72 0.15 -1.04
N VAL A 180 10.40 0.09 -0.88
CA VAL A 180 9.43 0.69 -1.80
C VAL A 180 9.17 2.12 -1.38
N ASP A 181 9.37 3.06 -2.29
CA ASP A 181 9.20 4.49 -2.03
C ASP A 181 7.81 4.99 -2.39
N ARG A 182 7.14 4.29 -3.32
CA ARG A 182 5.82 4.69 -3.83
C ARG A 182 4.91 3.47 -4.06
N LEU A 183 3.67 3.61 -3.60
CA LEU A 183 2.60 2.64 -3.77
C LEU A 183 1.52 3.25 -4.67
#